data_750dfb9cc3d1623847566497adea2617
#
_entry.id   750dfb9cc3d1623847566497adea2617
#
_cell.length_a   1.000
_cell.length_b   1.000
_cell.length_c   1.000
_cell.angle_alpha   90.00
_cell.angle_beta   90.00
_cell.angle_gamma   90.00
#
_symmetry.space_group_name_H-M   'P 1'
#
loop_
_entity.id
_entity.type
_entity.pdbx_description
1 polymer ?
#
loop_
_entity_poly.entity_id
_entity_poly.type
_entity_poly.pdbx_seq_one_letter_code
_entity_poly.pdbx_strand_id
1 'polypeptide(L)'
;MAETADVIIIGGGCNGASIAFHLTQRGVRDVVLLEKNFLASGPTGRSSAIVRQHYSNEETAKMALKSLRVFQNFSEVVGGTCDFVNTGFMVGATEQDLDALKGNVALQQSVGINTRVVYRDEINQLDPNLFTEDIVAAAYEPEGGYCDPASTTTSFAARAKEAGARILQGTEVTDILIEKGKVRGVVTTKGEFHAPVVVNAAGAWGRRVARMVGIDVPLEPSRHEIAVFRRPPDFGKPPVVYGDFIRKTYMRPEGKDLIIIGSLDPKDAENIVDPDHYNEGIEWRSVEAFTAHLLHRYPAMERGFSKGGWAGVYDVTPD
;
A
#
# COMPACT_ATOMS: atom_id res chain seq x y z
N MET A 1 -24.85 -16.40 -23.74
CA MET A 1 -23.61 -16.73 -24.49
C MET A 1 -22.45 -16.47 -23.55
N ALA A 2 -21.44 -17.33 -23.51
CA ALA A 2 -20.23 -17.09 -22.70
C ALA A 2 -19.49 -15.86 -23.24
N GLU A 3 -19.04 -15.00 -22.36
CA GLU A 3 -18.25 -13.83 -22.72
C GLU A 3 -16.77 -14.22 -22.91
N THR A 4 -16.09 -13.61 -23.86
CA THR A 4 -14.68 -13.90 -24.17
C THR A 4 -13.79 -12.71 -23.83
N ALA A 5 -12.51 -12.97 -23.55
CA ALA A 5 -11.47 -11.97 -23.32
C ALA A 5 -10.09 -12.52 -23.74
N ASP A 6 -9.11 -11.61 -23.95
CA ASP A 6 -7.70 -11.99 -24.09
C ASP A 6 -7.10 -12.28 -22.70
N VAL A 7 -7.44 -11.44 -21.71
CA VAL A 7 -6.96 -11.53 -20.34
C VAL A 7 -8.09 -11.22 -19.35
N ILE A 8 -8.24 -12.08 -18.35
CA ILE A 8 -9.10 -11.83 -17.18
C ILE A 8 -8.21 -11.49 -15.98
N ILE A 9 -8.57 -10.43 -15.24
CA ILE A 9 -7.91 -10.02 -14.01
C ILE A 9 -8.90 -10.19 -12.86
N ILE A 10 -8.53 -10.95 -11.84
CA ILE A 10 -9.33 -11.16 -10.63
C ILE A 10 -8.86 -10.22 -9.52
N GLY A 11 -9.72 -9.28 -9.14
CA GLY A 11 -9.49 -8.29 -8.08
C GLY A 11 -9.37 -6.86 -8.59
N GLY A 12 -10.19 -5.96 -8.03
CA GLY A 12 -10.29 -4.53 -8.34
C GLY A 12 -9.52 -3.63 -7.37
N GLY A 13 -8.47 -4.14 -6.75
CA GLY A 13 -7.52 -3.34 -5.98
C GLY A 13 -6.53 -2.59 -6.88
N CYS A 14 -5.61 -1.84 -6.28
CA CYS A 14 -4.61 -1.03 -6.99
C CYS A 14 -3.79 -1.86 -8.00
N ASN A 15 -3.37 -3.07 -7.64
CA ASN A 15 -2.62 -3.94 -8.52
C ASN A 15 -3.44 -4.36 -9.73
N GLY A 16 -4.68 -4.85 -9.53
CA GLY A 16 -5.53 -5.29 -10.64
C GLY A 16 -5.88 -4.14 -11.59
N ALA A 17 -6.22 -2.97 -11.06
CA ALA A 17 -6.51 -1.78 -11.86
C ALA A 17 -5.28 -1.30 -12.64
N SER A 18 -4.10 -1.28 -12.01
CA SER A 18 -2.83 -0.95 -12.67
C SER A 18 -2.47 -1.94 -13.77
N ILE A 19 -2.66 -3.26 -13.53
CA ILE A 19 -2.43 -4.29 -14.55
C ILE A 19 -3.37 -4.08 -15.75
N ALA A 20 -4.66 -3.84 -15.51
CA ALA A 20 -5.62 -3.56 -16.57
C ALA A 20 -5.19 -2.35 -17.41
N PHE A 21 -4.82 -1.24 -16.76
CA PHE A 21 -4.30 -0.06 -17.43
C PHE A 21 -3.06 -0.38 -18.28
N HIS A 22 -2.05 -1.00 -17.68
CA HIS A 22 -0.81 -1.27 -18.41
C HIS A 22 -0.93 -2.28 -19.53
N LEU A 23 -1.85 -3.24 -19.45
CA LEU A 23 -2.15 -4.16 -20.55
C LEU A 23 -2.79 -3.42 -21.74
N THR A 24 -3.78 -2.55 -21.47
CA THR A 24 -4.41 -1.76 -22.54
C THR A 24 -3.39 -0.80 -23.19
N GLN A 25 -2.51 -0.17 -22.42
CA GLN A 25 -1.44 0.68 -22.97
C GLN A 25 -0.44 -0.10 -23.85
N ARG A 26 -0.30 -1.41 -23.64
CA ARG A 26 0.53 -2.30 -24.47
C ARG A 26 -0.23 -2.95 -25.65
N GLY A 27 -1.46 -2.53 -25.88
CA GLY A 27 -2.25 -2.97 -27.04
C GLY A 27 -3.02 -4.26 -26.84
N VAL A 28 -3.13 -4.79 -25.62
CA VAL A 28 -4.06 -5.90 -25.31
C VAL A 28 -5.48 -5.34 -25.41
N ARG A 29 -6.29 -5.89 -26.33
CA ARG A 29 -7.54 -5.25 -26.73
C ARG A 29 -8.74 -5.64 -25.87
N ASP A 30 -8.81 -6.88 -25.43
CA ASP A 30 -9.95 -7.40 -24.67
C ASP A 30 -9.51 -7.83 -23.28
N VAL A 31 -9.46 -6.86 -22.38
CA VAL A 31 -9.13 -7.05 -20.97
C VAL A 31 -10.40 -6.97 -20.13
N VAL A 32 -10.61 -7.95 -19.25
CA VAL A 32 -11.72 -7.97 -18.29
C VAL A 32 -11.15 -7.96 -16.89
N LEU A 33 -11.56 -6.99 -16.05
CA LEU A 33 -11.28 -6.98 -14.63
C LEU A 33 -12.57 -7.32 -13.88
N LEU A 34 -12.51 -8.34 -13.03
CA LEU A 34 -13.62 -8.84 -12.22
C LEU A 34 -13.36 -8.49 -10.76
N GLU A 35 -14.27 -7.74 -10.15
CA GLU A 35 -14.22 -7.33 -8.76
C GLU A 35 -15.49 -7.77 -8.02
N LYS A 36 -15.35 -8.47 -6.90
CA LYS A 36 -16.50 -9.02 -6.18
C LYS A 36 -17.41 -7.95 -5.57
N ASN A 37 -16.84 -6.83 -5.13
CA ASN A 37 -17.57 -5.72 -4.52
C ASN A 37 -17.44 -4.46 -5.39
N PHE A 38 -16.63 -3.49 -4.95
CA PHE A 38 -16.32 -2.25 -5.67
C PHE A 38 -14.81 -1.99 -5.67
N LEU A 39 -14.34 -1.15 -6.58
CA LEU A 39 -12.92 -0.83 -6.70
C LEU A 39 -12.34 -0.33 -5.39
N ALA A 40 -11.16 -0.81 -5.02
CA ALA A 40 -10.46 -0.51 -3.77
C ALA A 40 -11.21 -0.90 -2.49
N SER A 41 -12.25 -1.75 -2.54
CA SER A 41 -13.03 -2.16 -1.35
C SER A 41 -12.25 -2.99 -0.34
N GLY A 42 -11.20 -3.68 -0.79
CA GLY A 42 -10.34 -4.54 0.03
C GLY A 42 -9.19 -3.79 0.72
N PRO A 43 -8.03 -4.45 0.92
CA PRO A 43 -6.86 -3.88 1.60
C PRO A 43 -6.38 -2.56 1.00
N THR A 44 -6.51 -2.38 -0.30
CA THR A 44 -6.13 -1.13 -0.98
C THR A 44 -6.77 0.09 -0.36
N GLY A 45 -8.09 0.12 -0.18
CA GLY A 45 -8.79 1.29 0.37
C GLY A 45 -8.58 1.50 1.87
N ARG A 46 -7.99 0.53 2.56
CA ARG A 46 -7.62 0.60 3.98
C ARG A 46 -6.15 0.86 4.22
N SER A 47 -5.37 1.00 3.14
CA SER A 47 -3.93 1.26 3.20
C SER A 47 -3.62 2.66 3.70
N SER A 48 -2.49 2.83 4.38
CA SER A 48 -1.88 4.15 4.64
C SER A 48 -1.35 4.81 3.37
N ALA A 49 -1.21 4.07 2.29
CA ALA A 49 -0.76 4.51 0.97
C ALA A 49 0.53 5.34 0.96
N ILE A 50 1.47 5.00 1.82
CA ILE A 50 2.81 5.59 1.84
C ILE A 50 3.56 5.23 0.56
N VAL A 51 4.09 6.22 -0.12
CA VAL A 51 4.93 6.09 -1.31
C VAL A 51 6.37 6.34 -0.91
N ARG A 52 7.15 5.27 -0.85
CA ARG A 52 8.55 5.26 -0.41
C ARG A 52 9.41 4.38 -1.30
N GLN A 53 10.72 4.54 -1.23
CA GLN A 53 11.69 3.77 -2.01
C GLN A 53 12.72 3.05 -1.12
N HIS A 54 12.58 3.15 0.20
CA HIS A 54 13.48 2.55 1.17
C HIS A 54 13.30 1.04 1.24
N TYR A 55 14.01 0.33 0.36
CA TYR A 55 14.06 -1.13 0.29
C TYR A 55 15.52 -1.61 0.35
N SER A 56 15.73 -2.81 0.89
CA SER A 56 17.04 -3.42 1.13
C SER A 56 17.52 -4.32 -0.01
N ASN A 57 16.74 -4.46 -1.09
CA ASN A 57 17.17 -5.19 -2.29
C ASN A 57 16.99 -4.34 -3.54
N GLU A 58 17.85 -4.60 -4.50
CA GLU A 58 17.99 -3.80 -5.72
C GLU A 58 16.73 -3.84 -6.60
N GLU A 59 16.12 -5.01 -6.76
CA GLU A 59 14.96 -5.17 -7.65
C GLU A 59 13.73 -4.42 -7.11
N THR A 60 13.44 -4.57 -5.82
CA THR A 60 12.34 -3.84 -5.19
C THR A 60 12.58 -2.33 -5.20
N ALA A 61 13.83 -1.90 -4.97
CA ALA A 61 14.20 -0.48 -5.03
C ALA A 61 13.98 0.10 -6.45
N LYS A 62 14.37 -0.62 -7.52
CA LYS A 62 14.11 -0.23 -8.91
C LYS A 62 12.61 -0.17 -9.23
N MET A 63 11.82 -1.14 -8.74
CA MET A 63 10.37 -1.15 -8.91
C MET A 63 9.73 0.05 -8.22
N ALA A 64 10.14 0.36 -6.98
CA ALA A 64 9.67 1.50 -6.21
C ALA A 64 10.01 2.83 -6.90
N LEU A 65 11.23 2.98 -7.43
CA LEU A 65 11.63 4.16 -8.19
C LEU A 65 10.75 4.38 -9.44
N LYS A 66 10.48 3.31 -10.21
CA LYS A 66 9.57 3.39 -11.37
C LYS A 66 8.15 3.79 -10.94
N SER A 67 7.66 3.23 -9.84
CA SER A 67 6.33 3.54 -9.31
C SER A 67 6.26 4.99 -8.86
N LEU A 68 7.28 5.50 -8.15
CA LEU A 68 7.33 6.90 -7.75
C LEU A 68 7.24 7.85 -8.95
N ARG A 69 7.95 7.56 -10.05
CA ARG A 69 7.87 8.38 -11.27
C ARG A 69 6.45 8.43 -11.85
N VAL A 70 5.69 7.34 -11.73
CA VAL A 70 4.27 7.32 -12.12
C VAL A 70 3.45 8.21 -11.18
N PHE A 71 3.63 8.08 -9.85
CA PHE A 71 2.90 8.90 -8.88
C PHE A 71 3.19 10.39 -9.02
N GLN A 72 4.44 10.77 -9.25
CA GLN A 72 4.85 12.18 -9.46
C GLN A 72 4.26 12.80 -10.74
N ASN A 73 4.02 12.00 -11.77
CA ASN A 73 3.53 12.43 -13.07
C ASN A 73 2.17 11.77 -13.41
N PHE A 74 1.37 11.50 -12.40
CA PHE A 74 0.20 10.64 -12.53
C PHE A 74 -0.83 11.16 -13.54
N SER A 75 -1.10 12.45 -13.56
CA SER A 75 -2.05 13.06 -14.50
C SER A 75 -1.59 12.96 -15.97
N GLU A 76 -0.29 12.95 -16.21
CA GLU A 76 0.28 12.81 -17.55
C GLU A 76 0.40 11.36 -17.99
N VAL A 77 0.85 10.49 -17.08
CA VAL A 77 1.13 9.07 -17.37
C VAL A 77 -0.14 8.23 -17.39
N VAL A 78 -1.01 8.45 -16.42
CA VAL A 78 -2.24 7.67 -16.24
C VAL A 78 -3.47 8.47 -16.67
N GLY A 79 -3.55 9.73 -16.30
CA GLY A 79 -4.76 10.55 -16.34
C GLY A 79 -5.56 10.44 -15.05
N GLY A 80 -6.37 11.43 -14.71
CA GLY A 80 -7.04 11.52 -13.43
C GLY A 80 -6.10 11.96 -12.31
N THR A 81 -6.33 11.51 -11.08
CA THR A 81 -5.52 11.89 -9.92
C THR A 81 -5.18 10.69 -9.03
N CYS A 82 -4.06 10.75 -8.34
CA CYS A 82 -3.73 9.87 -7.22
C CYS A 82 -3.62 10.65 -5.90
N ASP A 83 -3.85 11.96 -5.96
CA ASP A 83 -3.72 12.90 -4.83
C ASP A 83 -2.38 12.73 -4.09
N PHE A 84 -1.30 12.60 -4.86
CA PHE A 84 0.05 12.43 -4.32
C PHE A 84 0.49 13.69 -3.59
N VAL A 85 0.84 13.52 -2.30
CA VAL A 85 1.37 14.58 -1.44
C VAL A 85 2.83 14.27 -1.15
N ASN A 86 3.73 15.08 -1.71
CA ASN A 86 5.15 14.97 -1.44
C ASN A 86 5.47 15.63 -0.08
N THR A 87 5.71 14.81 0.93
CA THR A 87 6.11 15.26 2.29
C THR A 87 7.55 14.90 2.63
N GLY A 88 8.21 14.13 1.77
CA GLY A 88 9.37 13.34 2.13
C GLY A 88 9.00 12.06 2.89
N PHE A 89 9.96 11.15 2.95
CA PHE A 89 9.90 9.92 3.76
C PHE A 89 11.21 9.79 4.54
N MET A 90 11.13 9.40 5.80
CA MET A 90 12.30 9.26 6.67
C MET A 90 12.23 7.98 7.49
N VAL A 91 13.38 7.33 7.68
CA VAL A 91 13.53 6.15 8.55
C VAL A 91 14.65 6.41 9.54
N GLY A 92 14.34 6.42 10.83
CA GLY A 92 15.32 6.59 11.90
C GLY A 92 16.06 5.30 12.24
N ALA A 93 17.32 5.44 12.65
CA ALA A 93 18.17 4.35 13.12
C ALA A 93 18.86 4.67 14.46
N THR A 94 19.10 3.62 15.24
CA THR A 94 19.98 3.64 16.42
C THR A 94 21.43 3.45 15.98
N GLU A 95 22.38 3.55 16.92
CA GLU A 95 23.78 3.24 16.66
C GLU A 95 23.96 1.81 16.12
N GLN A 96 23.20 0.86 16.66
CA GLN A 96 23.25 -0.55 16.25
C GLN A 96 22.85 -0.77 14.79
N ASP A 97 21.94 0.04 14.25
CA ASP A 97 21.36 -0.11 12.92
C ASP A 97 22.03 0.81 11.89
N LEU A 98 22.95 1.68 12.31
CA LEU A 98 23.53 2.74 11.49
C LEU A 98 24.25 2.21 10.23
N ASP A 99 25.02 1.15 10.34
CA ASP A 99 25.75 0.58 9.20
C ASP A 99 24.79 -0.08 8.17
N ALA A 100 23.74 -0.74 8.66
CA ALA A 100 22.69 -1.29 7.80
C ALA A 100 21.92 -0.16 7.08
N LEU A 101 21.59 0.94 7.77
CA LEU A 101 20.98 2.12 7.17
C LEU A 101 21.85 2.70 6.05
N LYS A 102 23.15 2.90 6.31
CA LYS A 102 24.12 3.41 5.31
C LYS A 102 24.22 2.48 4.11
N GLY A 103 24.25 1.16 4.34
CA GLY A 103 24.28 0.15 3.28
C GLY A 103 23.04 0.23 2.40
N ASN A 104 21.85 0.35 2.99
CA ASN A 104 20.59 0.51 2.27
C ASN A 104 20.58 1.81 1.45
N VAL A 105 21.01 2.93 2.03
CA VAL A 105 21.09 4.22 1.32
C VAL A 105 22.04 4.11 0.12
N ALA A 106 23.23 3.50 0.30
CA ALA A 106 24.19 3.32 -0.79
C ALA A 106 23.63 2.46 -1.95
N LEU A 107 22.93 1.35 -1.61
CA LEU A 107 22.23 0.52 -2.59
C LEU A 107 21.17 1.32 -3.35
N GLN A 108 20.36 2.08 -2.65
CA GLN A 108 19.28 2.88 -3.24
C GLN A 108 19.84 3.98 -4.15
N GLN A 109 20.92 4.65 -3.74
CA GLN A 109 21.63 5.62 -4.57
C GLN A 109 22.21 4.99 -5.85
N SER A 110 22.74 3.76 -5.77
CA SER A 110 23.30 3.05 -6.92
C SER A 110 22.29 2.76 -8.02
N VAL A 111 21.00 2.66 -7.67
CA VAL A 111 19.89 2.47 -8.63
C VAL A 111 19.22 3.78 -9.03
N GLY A 112 19.72 4.93 -8.55
CA GLY A 112 19.26 6.26 -8.95
C GLY A 112 18.16 6.86 -8.06
N ILE A 113 17.95 6.31 -6.85
CA ILE A 113 17.03 6.88 -5.88
C ILE A 113 17.68 8.10 -5.22
N ASN A 114 16.93 9.19 -5.14
CA ASN A 114 17.33 10.38 -4.39
C ASN A 114 17.08 10.15 -2.89
N THR A 115 18.10 9.66 -2.22
CA THR A 115 18.09 9.40 -0.77
C THR A 115 19.43 9.77 -0.16
N ARG A 116 19.46 10.10 1.13
CA ARG A 116 20.69 10.37 1.85
C ARG A 116 20.57 10.07 3.34
N VAL A 117 21.71 9.90 3.98
CA VAL A 117 21.79 9.85 5.45
C VAL A 117 21.75 11.27 5.99
N VAL A 118 20.88 11.52 6.96
CA VAL A 118 20.75 12.79 7.69
C VAL A 118 20.97 12.54 9.16
N TYR A 119 21.51 13.56 9.86
CA TYR A 119 21.80 13.52 11.29
C TYR A 119 20.86 14.46 12.04
N ARG A 120 20.90 14.43 13.39
CA ARG A 120 19.95 15.08 14.29
C ARG A 120 19.61 16.52 13.92
N ASP A 121 20.60 17.35 13.63
CA ASP A 121 20.35 18.77 13.33
C ASP A 121 19.52 18.93 12.04
N GLU A 122 19.81 18.14 11.04
CA GLU A 122 19.04 18.16 9.78
C GLU A 122 17.66 17.51 9.96
N ILE A 123 17.56 16.42 10.75
CA ILE A 123 16.27 15.80 11.11
C ILE A 123 15.35 16.83 11.75
N ASN A 124 15.86 17.60 12.71
CA ASN A 124 15.11 18.66 13.40
C ASN A 124 14.70 19.83 12.48
N GLN A 125 15.45 20.08 11.41
CA GLN A 125 15.04 21.05 10.38
C GLN A 125 13.94 20.49 9.46
N LEU A 126 14.02 19.22 9.14
CA LEU A 126 13.04 18.53 8.28
C LEU A 126 11.71 18.35 9.00
N ASP A 127 11.75 17.91 10.26
CA ASP A 127 10.58 17.70 11.13
C ASP A 127 10.83 18.26 12.55
N PRO A 128 10.52 19.55 12.77
CA PRO A 128 10.84 20.22 14.03
C PRO A 128 10.11 19.69 15.28
N ASN A 129 9.04 18.95 15.08
CA ASN A 129 8.23 18.38 16.17
C ASN A 129 8.64 16.95 16.54
N LEU A 130 9.51 16.32 15.75
CA LEU A 130 9.94 14.95 15.98
C LEU A 130 10.92 14.89 17.15
N PHE A 131 10.64 14.05 18.14
CA PHE A 131 11.60 13.72 19.19
C PHE A 131 12.71 12.83 18.61
N THR A 132 13.98 13.26 18.77
CA THR A 132 15.13 12.68 18.07
C THR A 132 16.26 12.20 18.98
N GLU A 133 16.09 12.22 20.32
CA GLU A 133 17.20 11.89 21.23
C GLU A 133 17.68 10.45 21.13
N ASP A 134 16.79 9.53 20.76
CA ASP A 134 17.09 8.11 20.52
C ASP A 134 17.42 7.79 19.05
N ILE A 135 17.49 8.81 18.17
CA ILE A 135 17.82 8.68 16.75
C ILE A 135 19.24 9.18 16.51
N VAL A 136 20.13 8.32 16.06
CA VAL A 136 21.52 8.67 15.72
C VAL A 136 21.60 9.27 14.32
N ALA A 137 20.90 8.66 13.38
CA ALA A 137 20.79 9.10 12.00
C ALA A 137 19.48 8.62 11.39
N ALA A 138 19.13 9.17 10.24
CA ALA A 138 18.00 8.68 9.46
C ALA A 138 18.35 8.61 7.96
N ALA A 139 17.69 7.72 7.22
CA ALA A 139 17.61 7.80 5.78
C ALA A 139 16.47 8.74 5.40
N TYR A 140 16.73 9.69 4.52
CA TYR A 140 15.74 10.66 4.05
C TYR A 140 15.58 10.64 2.54
N GLU A 141 14.35 10.47 2.10
CA GLU A 141 13.91 10.49 0.70
C GLU A 141 13.04 11.73 0.47
N PRO A 142 13.58 12.81 -0.11
CA PRO A 142 12.84 14.06 -0.31
C PRO A 142 11.66 13.91 -1.29
N GLU A 143 11.69 12.91 -2.15
CA GLU A 143 10.66 12.65 -3.17
C GLU A 143 9.56 11.69 -2.69
N GLY A 144 9.68 11.11 -1.50
CA GLY A 144 8.67 10.25 -0.88
C GLY A 144 7.44 11.02 -0.39
N GLY A 145 6.42 10.30 0.02
CA GLY A 145 5.17 10.90 0.51
C GLY A 145 4.05 9.90 0.64
N TYR A 146 2.85 10.29 0.27
CA TYR A 146 1.69 9.41 0.27
C TYR A 146 0.68 9.80 -0.82
N CYS A 147 -0.23 8.89 -1.16
CA CYS A 147 -1.30 9.15 -2.11
C CYS A 147 -2.66 8.72 -1.54
N ASP A 148 -3.73 9.01 -2.27
CA ASP A 148 -5.05 8.45 -1.98
C ASP A 148 -5.22 7.12 -2.74
N PRO A 149 -5.44 5.99 -2.03
CA PRO A 149 -5.50 4.69 -2.67
C PRO A 149 -6.76 4.48 -3.50
N ALA A 150 -7.88 5.13 -3.15
CA ALA A 150 -9.13 5.04 -3.89
C ALA A 150 -9.05 5.84 -5.19
N SER A 151 -8.58 7.10 -5.13
CA SER A 151 -8.35 7.94 -6.31
C SER A 151 -7.36 7.27 -7.29
N THR A 152 -6.26 6.71 -6.77
CA THR A 152 -5.27 5.97 -7.57
C THR A 152 -5.91 4.80 -8.32
N THR A 153 -6.64 3.95 -7.59
CA THR A 153 -7.25 2.73 -8.17
C THR A 153 -8.33 3.06 -9.19
N THR A 154 -9.21 4.00 -8.85
CA THR A 154 -10.31 4.41 -9.74
C THR A 154 -9.80 5.10 -10.99
N SER A 155 -8.73 5.89 -10.90
CA SER A 155 -8.10 6.52 -12.07
C SER A 155 -7.49 5.48 -13.01
N PHE A 156 -6.72 4.51 -12.50
CA PHE A 156 -6.21 3.40 -13.34
C PHE A 156 -7.35 2.64 -14.04
N ALA A 157 -8.39 2.28 -13.29
CA ALA A 157 -9.54 1.55 -13.83
C ALA A 157 -10.33 2.36 -14.87
N ALA A 158 -10.53 3.67 -14.63
CA ALA A 158 -11.19 4.56 -15.57
C ALA A 158 -10.43 4.65 -16.90
N ARG A 159 -9.11 4.83 -16.84
CA ARG A 159 -8.27 4.90 -18.05
C ARG A 159 -8.18 3.57 -18.78
N ALA A 160 -8.12 2.44 -18.06
CA ALA A 160 -8.23 1.12 -18.68
C ALA A 160 -9.56 0.96 -19.42
N LYS A 161 -10.68 1.42 -18.80
CA LYS A 161 -12.02 1.37 -19.38
C LYS A 161 -12.12 2.25 -20.65
N GLU A 162 -11.59 3.46 -20.62
CA GLU A 162 -11.52 4.35 -21.78
C GLU A 162 -10.72 3.73 -22.95
N ALA A 163 -9.69 2.93 -22.61
CA ALA A 163 -8.89 2.18 -23.58
C ALA A 163 -9.53 0.85 -24.00
N GLY A 164 -10.78 0.56 -23.58
CA GLY A 164 -11.56 -0.59 -24.03
C GLY A 164 -11.65 -1.74 -23.02
N ALA A 165 -11.01 -1.69 -21.86
CA ALA A 165 -11.17 -2.74 -20.85
C ALA A 165 -12.57 -2.74 -20.24
N ARG A 166 -13.08 -3.92 -19.93
CA ARG A 166 -14.34 -4.11 -19.20
C ARG A 166 -14.05 -4.24 -17.71
N ILE A 167 -14.58 -3.32 -16.90
CA ILE A 167 -14.42 -3.30 -15.44
C ILE A 167 -15.76 -3.68 -14.82
N LEU A 168 -15.85 -4.90 -14.29
CA LEU A 168 -17.09 -5.49 -13.79
C LEU A 168 -17.06 -5.62 -12.28
N GLN A 169 -17.71 -4.70 -11.60
CA GLN A 169 -17.89 -4.72 -10.14
C GLN A 169 -19.11 -5.57 -9.75
N GLY A 170 -19.17 -6.03 -8.50
CA GLY A 170 -20.20 -6.94 -8.00
C GLY A 170 -20.19 -8.28 -8.77
N THR A 171 -19.00 -8.74 -9.19
CA THR A 171 -18.84 -9.96 -10.00
C THR A 171 -17.73 -10.80 -9.36
N GLU A 172 -18.14 -11.74 -8.52
CA GLU A 172 -17.22 -12.64 -7.82
C GLU A 172 -16.82 -13.82 -8.70
N VAL A 173 -15.52 -14.11 -8.75
CA VAL A 173 -15.00 -15.33 -9.34
C VAL A 173 -15.12 -16.46 -8.32
N THR A 174 -15.84 -17.51 -8.69
CA THR A 174 -16.12 -18.66 -7.84
C THR A 174 -15.32 -19.91 -8.22
N ASP A 175 -14.83 -19.99 -9.47
CA ASP A 175 -13.95 -21.06 -9.93
C ASP A 175 -13.16 -20.65 -11.18
N ILE A 176 -12.10 -21.42 -11.49
CA ILE A 176 -11.27 -21.24 -12.70
C ILE A 176 -11.47 -22.46 -13.62
N LEU A 177 -11.84 -22.18 -14.86
CA LEU A 177 -12.05 -23.21 -15.89
C LEU A 177 -10.72 -23.76 -16.39
N ILE A 178 -10.51 -25.06 -16.24
CA ILE A 178 -9.33 -25.79 -16.71
C ILE A 178 -9.74 -26.89 -17.67
N GLU A 179 -9.13 -26.91 -18.86
CA GLU A 179 -9.29 -27.98 -19.82
C GLU A 179 -7.91 -28.48 -20.26
N LYS A 180 -7.67 -29.79 -20.13
CA LYS A 180 -6.40 -30.45 -20.50
C LYS A 180 -5.16 -29.76 -19.89
N GLY A 181 -5.26 -29.36 -18.61
CA GLY A 181 -4.17 -28.70 -17.87
C GLY A 181 -3.90 -27.24 -18.25
N LYS A 182 -4.80 -26.61 -19.02
CA LYS A 182 -4.69 -25.19 -19.40
C LYS A 182 -5.88 -24.40 -18.90
N VAL A 183 -5.64 -23.19 -18.45
CA VAL A 183 -6.69 -22.22 -18.12
C VAL A 183 -7.51 -21.89 -19.36
N ARG A 184 -8.83 -21.84 -19.22
CA ARG A 184 -9.80 -21.50 -20.25
C ARG A 184 -10.68 -20.30 -19.89
N GLY A 185 -10.68 -19.89 -18.63
CA GLY A 185 -11.50 -18.79 -18.15
C GLY A 185 -11.86 -18.94 -16.69
N VAL A 186 -12.93 -18.31 -16.30
CA VAL A 186 -13.44 -18.32 -14.92
C VAL A 186 -14.96 -18.49 -14.89
N VAL A 187 -15.45 -19.08 -13.80
CA VAL A 187 -16.87 -19.07 -13.41
C VAL A 187 -17.08 -17.92 -12.43
N THR A 188 -18.15 -17.18 -12.61
CA THR A 188 -18.50 -16.06 -11.73
C THR A 188 -19.96 -16.14 -11.26
N THR A 189 -20.30 -15.32 -10.28
CA THR A 189 -21.70 -15.11 -9.86
C THR A 189 -22.64 -14.57 -10.96
N LYS A 190 -22.07 -14.13 -12.10
CA LYS A 190 -22.83 -13.56 -13.25
C LYS A 190 -22.66 -14.36 -14.55
N GLY A 191 -22.09 -15.55 -14.48
CA GLY A 191 -21.85 -16.41 -15.63
C GLY A 191 -20.36 -16.67 -15.90
N GLU A 192 -20.07 -17.27 -17.05
CA GLU A 192 -18.72 -17.67 -17.43
C GLU A 192 -18.05 -16.65 -18.33
N PHE A 193 -16.75 -16.43 -18.11
CA PHE A 193 -15.86 -15.65 -18.95
C PHE A 193 -14.72 -16.55 -19.44
N HIS A 194 -14.47 -16.58 -20.74
CA HIS A 194 -13.43 -17.40 -21.37
C HIS A 194 -12.23 -16.55 -21.75
N ALA A 195 -11.03 -16.97 -21.31
CA ALA A 195 -9.77 -16.35 -21.66
C ALA A 195 -8.60 -17.35 -21.54
N PRO A 196 -7.58 -17.24 -22.39
CA PRO A 196 -6.37 -18.07 -22.26
C PRO A 196 -5.46 -17.66 -21.10
N VAL A 197 -5.66 -16.46 -20.53
CA VAL A 197 -4.84 -15.91 -19.43
C VAL A 197 -5.77 -15.39 -18.33
N VAL A 198 -5.50 -15.83 -17.10
CA VAL A 198 -6.15 -15.35 -15.88
C VAL A 198 -5.08 -14.84 -14.93
N VAL A 199 -5.21 -13.59 -14.50
CA VAL A 199 -4.30 -12.94 -13.55
C VAL A 199 -4.95 -12.93 -12.17
N ASN A 200 -4.30 -13.52 -11.18
CA ASN A 200 -4.71 -13.45 -9.79
C ASN A 200 -4.13 -12.17 -9.15
N ALA A 201 -4.97 -11.16 -8.98
CA ALA A 201 -4.68 -9.91 -8.27
C ALA A 201 -5.62 -9.72 -7.07
N ALA A 202 -6.06 -10.83 -6.46
CA ALA A 202 -7.11 -10.88 -5.44
C ALA A 202 -6.62 -10.53 -4.02
N GLY A 203 -5.39 -10.02 -3.84
CA GLY A 203 -4.86 -9.59 -2.54
C GLY A 203 -5.03 -10.68 -1.48
N ALA A 204 -5.61 -10.37 -0.35
CA ALA A 204 -5.84 -11.30 0.78
C ALA A 204 -6.64 -12.57 0.41
N TRP A 205 -7.36 -12.58 -0.70
CA TRP A 205 -8.04 -13.77 -1.25
C TRP A 205 -7.19 -14.54 -2.26
N GLY A 206 -5.96 -14.08 -2.53
CA GLY A 206 -5.09 -14.63 -3.58
C GLY A 206 -4.81 -16.13 -3.42
N ARG A 207 -4.63 -16.63 -2.18
CA ARG A 207 -4.48 -18.05 -1.89
C ARG A 207 -5.72 -18.87 -2.27
N ARG A 208 -6.92 -18.32 -2.00
CA ARG A 208 -8.19 -19.01 -2.34
C ARG A 208 -8.33 -19.16 -3.84
N VAL A 209 -8.00 -18.09 -4.59
CA VAL A 209 -8.01 -18.11 -6.06
C VAL A 209 -6.97 -19.09 -6.60
N ALA A 210 -5.75 -19.14 -6.05
CA ALA A 210 -4.72 -20.09 -6.46
C ALA A 210 -5.15 -21.56 -6.23
N ARG A 211 -5.85 -21.83 -5.13
CA ARG A 211 -6.38 -23.18 -4.82
C ARG A 211 -7.41 -23.66 -5.82
N MET A 212 -8.14 -22.80 -6.53
CA MET A 212 -9.06 -23.17 -7.63
C MET A 212 -8.33 -23.91 -8.75
N VAL A 213 -7.02 -23.71 -8.89
CA VAL A 213 -6.17 -24.39 -9.88
C VAL A 213 -5.22 -25.42 -9.24
N GLY A 214 -5.44 -25.79 -7.97
CA GLY A 214 -4.63 -26.78 -7.25
C GLY A 214 -3.27 -26.25 -6.76
N ILE A 215 -3.04 -24.92 -6.78
CA ILE A 215 -1.81 -24.29 -6.29
C ILE A 215 -2.06 -23.76 -4.88
N ASP A 216 -1.22 -24.14 -3.90
CA ASP A 216 -1.25 -23.57 -2.57
C ASP A 216 -0.11 -22.55 -2.39
N VAL A 217 -0.45 -21.28 -2.56
CA VAL A 217 0.46 -20.16 -2.30
C VAL A 217 0.50 -19.92 -0.79
N PRO A 218 1.68 -19.83 -0.16
CA PRO A 218 1.79 -19.63 1.30
C PRO A 218 1.51 -18.15 1.67
N LEU A 219 0.31 -17.70 1.40
CA LEU A 219 -0.18 -16.36 1.71
C LEU A 219 -1.20 -16.45 2.84
N GLU A 220 -0.97 -15.72 3.92
CA GLU A 220 -1.88 -15.64 5.06
C GLU A 220 -2.36 -14.20 5.26
N PRO A 221 -3.69 -13.98 5.33
CA PRO A 221 -4.24 -12.65 5.60
C PRO A 221 -4.07 -12.30 7.08
N SER A 222 -3.38 -11.20 7.37
CA SER A 222 -3.15 -10.72 8.73
C SER A 222 -3.80 -9.36 8.96
N ARG A 223 -4.49 -9.19 10.10
CA ARG A 223 -5.20 -7.97 10.46
C ARG A 223 -4.25 -6.93 11.06
N HIS A 224 -4.26 -5.73 10.50
CA HIS A 224 -3.46 -4.58 10.95
C HIS A 224 -4.35 -3.36 11.21
N GLU A 225 -4.06 -2.64 12.27
CA GLU A 225 -4.83 -1.47 12.70
C GLU A 225 -4.10 -0.16 12.39
N ILE A 226 -4.89 0.86 12.08
CA ILE A 226 -4.45 2.25 11.88
C ILE A 226 -5.27 3.15 12.76
N ALA A 227 -4.62 3.95 13.61
CA ALA A 227 -5.26 4.99 14.39
C ALA A 227 -5.12 6.37 13.71
N VAL A 228 -6.13 7.20 13.91
CA VAL A 228 -6.20 8.58 13.41
C VAL A 228 -6.25 9.54 14.57
N PHE A 229 -5.39 10.57 14.52
CA PHE A 229 -5.33 11.62 15.52
C PHE A 229 -5.44 12.99 14.87
N ARG A 230 -6.14 13.92 15.53
CA ARG A 230 -6.12 15.32 15.13
C ARG A 230 -5.00 16.05 15.84
N ARG A 231 -4.18 16.76 15.07
CA ARG A 231 -3.13 17.63 15.57
C ARG A 231 -3.73 18.87 16.25
N PRO A 232 -3.11 19.38 17.34
CA PRO A 232 -3.51 20.66 17.89
C PRO A 232 -3.26 21.80 16.89
N PRO A 233 -4.02 22.90 16.94
CA PRO A 233 -3.93 24.00 15.97
C PRO A 233 -2.53 24.63 15.85
N ASP A 234 -1.77 24.60 16.94
CA ASP A 234 -0.41 25.16 17.04
C ASP A 234 0.70 24.11 16.82
N PHE A 235 0.37 22.95 16.27
CA PHE A 235 1.36 21.92 15.90
C PHE A 235 2.39 22.44 14.88
N GLY A 236 2.00 23.42 14.06
CA GLY A 236 2.88 24.02 13.07
C GLY A 236 3.03 23.17 11.80
N LYS A 237 4.27 22.98 11.34
CA LYS A 237 4.58 22.24 10.11
C LYS A 237 4.08 20.80 10.23
N PRO A 238 3.37 20.28 9.20
CA PRO A 238 3.04 18.86 9.15
C PRO A 238 4.30 17.99 9.16
N PRO A 239 4.26 16.81 9.83
CA PRO A 239 5.41 15.91 9.84
C PRO A 239 5.72 15.38 8.44
N VAL A 240 6.94 14.92 8.22
CA VAL A 240 7.28 14.03 7.11
C VAL A 240 6.64 12.66 7.35
N VAL A 241 6.54 11.83 6.32
CA VAL A 241 6.21 10.41 6.55
C VAL A 241 7.39 9.76 7.27
N TYR A 242 7.14 9.18 8.43
CA TYR A 242 8.18 8.61 9.28
C TYR A 242 7.97 7.13 9.56
N GLY A 243 8.94 6.31 9.16
CA GLY A 243 9.05 4.90 9.54
C GLY A 243 9.91 4.75 10.79
N ASP A 244 9.29 4.45 11.90
CA ASP A 244 9.93 4.29 13.20
C ASP A 244 10.25 2.80 13.47
N PHE A 245 11.33 2.31 12.90
CA PHE A 245 11.76 0.93 13.16
C PHE A 245 12.26 0.72 14.60
N ILE A 246 12.65 1.81 15.29
CA ILE A 246 13.07 1.76 16.70
C ILE A 246 11.88 1.38 17.59
N ARG A 247 10.71 1.98 17.32
CA ARG A 247 9.48 1.75 18.10
C ARG A 247 8.44 0.92 17.34
N LYS A 248 8.81 0.40 16.16
CA LYS A 248 7.99 -0.46 15.32
C LYS A 248 6.63 0.15 14.95
N THR A 249 6.64 1.41 14.55
CA THR A 249 5.45 2.12 14.06
C THR A 249 5.79 2.91 12.80
N TYR A 250 4.78 3.35 12.09
CA TYR A 250 4.92 4.36 11.06
C TYR A 250 3.89 5.46 11.27
N MET A 251 4.22 6.66 10.83
CA MET A 251 3.35 7.83 10.96
C MET A 251 3.38 8.64 9.68
N ARG A 252 2.24 9.22 9.31
CA ARG A 252 2.18 10.20 8.23
C ARG A 252 1.10 11.26 8.48
N PRO A 253 1.27 12.46 7.94
CA PRO A 253 0.18 13.45 7.93
C PRO A 253 -0.97 12.94 7.06
N GLU A 254 -2.18 13.38 7.40
CA GLU A 254 -3.38 13.16 6.63
C GLU A 254 -4.16 14.45 6.53
N GLY A 255 -4.42 14.90 5.29
CA GLY A 255 -5.10 16.17 5.04
C GLY A 255 -4.45 17.35 5.75
N LYS A 256 -5.27 18.27 6.27
CA LYS A 256 -4.77 19.52 6.86
C LYS A 256 -4.26 19.37 8.30
N ASP A 257 -4.93 18.53 9.11
CA ASP A 257 -4.77 18.54 10.56
C ASP A 257 -4.73 17.15 11.21
N LEU A 258 -4.66 16.09 10.42
CA LEU A 258 -4.62 14.73 10.95
C LEU A 258 -3.22 14.11 10.82
N ILE A 259 -2.97 13.14 11.70
CA ILE A 259 -1.86 12.17 11.63
C ILE A 259 -2.49 10.78 11.68
N ILE A 260 -2.03 9.87 10.86
CA ILE A 260 -2.31 8.45 11.01
C ILE A 260 -1.06 7.73 11.49
N ILE A 261 -1.27 6.69 12.28
CA ILE A 261 -0.22 5.83 12.81
C ILE A 261 -0.64 4.37 12.70
N GLY A 262 0.29 3.52 12.30
CA GLY A 262 0.12 2.07 12.26
C GLY A 262 1.34 1.35 12.76
N SER A 263 1.23 0.03 12.91
CA SER A 263 2.29 -0.82 13.43
C SER A 263 3.22 -1.33 12.32
N LEU A 264 4.49 -1.51 12.68
CA LEU A 264 5.53 -2.23 11.95
C LEU A 264 6.03 -3.44 12.78
N ASP A 265 5.34 -3.80 13.88
CA ASP A 265 5.78 -4.95 14.67
C ASP A 265 5.55 -6.26 13.87
N PRO A 266 6.60 -7.05 13.62
CA PRO A 266 6.47 -8.33 12.93
C PRO A 266 5.47 -9.29 13.58
N LYS A 267 5.20 -9.14 14.89
CA LYS A 267 4.20 -9.94 15.60
C LYS A 267 2.77 -9.73 15.10
N ASP A 268 2.48 -8.59 14.48
CA ASP A 268 1.15 -8.35 13.91
C ASP A 268 0.86 -9.30 12.73
N ALA A 269 1.90 -9.82 12.08
CA ALA A 269 1.77 -10.83 11.04
C ALA A 269 1.15 -12.14 11.56
N GLU A 270 1.21 -12.39 12.88
CA GLU A 270 0.62 -13.58 13.53
C GLU A 270 -0.90 -13.46 13.76
N ASN A 271 -1.47 -12.26 13.59
CA ASN A 271 -2.91 -12.00 13.75
C ASN A 271 -3.70 -12.41 12.49
N ILE A 272 -3.66 -13.71 12.18
CA ILE A 272 -4.31 -14.27 11.00
C ILE A 272 -5.83 -14.21 11.14
N VAL A 273 -6.51 -13.76 10.08
CA VAL A 273 -7.97 -13.61 10.04
C VAL A 273 -8.56 -14.15 8.74
N ASP A 274 -9.86 -14.39 8.74
CA ASP A 274 -10.62 -14.56 7.51
C ASP A 274 -10.84 -13.17 6.87
N PRO A 275 -10.39 -12.93 5.63
CA PRO A 275 -10.51 -11.61 5.00
C PRO A 275 -11.95 -11.19 4.69
N ASP A 276 -12.92 -12.11 4.76
CA ASP A 276 -14.36 -11.79 4.67
C ASP A 276 -15.01 -11.51 6.02
N HIS A 277 -14.39 -11.96 7.15
CA HIS A 277 -14.98 -11.90 8.48
C HIS A 277 -13.94 -11.49 9.53
N TYR A 278 -13.62 -10.20 9.63
CA TYR A 278 -12.77 -9.67 10.69
C TYR A 278 -13.33 -8.35 11.24
N ASN A 279 -12.84 -7.94 12.40
CA ASN A 279 -13.17 -6.62 12.95
C ASN A 279 -12.49 -5.51 12.14
N GLU A 280 -13.25 -4.76 11.35
CA GLU A 280 -12.76 -3.64 10.52
C GLU A 280 -12.50 -2.35 11.34
N GLY A 281 -12.96 -2.28 12.57
CA GLY A 281 -12.70 -1.18 13.48
C GLY A 281 -11.38 -1.33 14.21
N ILE A 282 -10.89 -0.23 14.80
CA ILE A 282 -9.74 -0.25 15.71
C ILE A 282 -10.17 -0.62 17.12
N GLU A 283 -9.36 -1.39 17.82
CA GLU A 283 -9.58 -1.73 19.23
C GLU A 283 -9.04 -0.62 20.14
N TRP A 284 -9.71 -0.41 21.28
CA TRP A 284 -9.32 0.64 22.23
C TRP A 284 -7.87 0.49 22.73
N ARG A 285 -7.46 -0.74 23.04
CA ARG A 285 -6.06 -1.04 23.45
C ARG A 285 -5.03 -0.59 22.41
N SER A 286 -5.37 -0.70 21.13
CA SER A 286 -4.48 -0.26 20.03
C SER A 286 -4.44 1.27 19.95
N VAL A 287 -5.56 1.94 20.18
CA VAL A 287 -5.58 3.41 20.30
C VAL A 287 -4.69 3.88 21.43
N GLU A 288 -4.74 3.23 22.61
CA GLU A 288 -3.87 3.56 23.77
C GLU A 288 -2.39 3.34 23.43
N ALA A 289 -2.04 2.18 22.84
CA ALA A 289 -0.67 1.88 22.45
C ALA A 289 -0.13 2.89 21.42
N PHE A 290 -0.92 3.17 20.36
CA PHE A 290 -0.54 4.16 19.36
C PHE A 290 -0.45 5.58 19.93
N THR A 291 -1.30 5.93 20.88
CA THR A 291 -1.19 7.21 21.60
C THR A 291 0.17 7.33 22.29
N ALA A 292 0.60 6.31 23.03
CA ALA A 292 1.89 6.32 23.71
C ALA A 292 3.07 6.45 22.72
N HIS A 293 3.03 5.74 21.59
CA HIS A 293 4.05 5.86 20.54
C HIS A 293 4.05 7.25 19.90
N LEU A 294 2.85 7.78 19.58
CA LEU A 294 2.70 9.10 18.97
C LEU A 294 3.19 10.21 19.89
N LEU A 295 2.83 10.18 21.18
CA LEU A 295 3.28 11.17 22.16
C LEU A 295 4.78 11.12 22.40
N HIS A 296 5.39 9.94 22.32
CA HIS A 296 6.85 9.84 22.41
C HIS A 296 7.52 10.54 21.21
N ARG A 297 7.06 10.31 19.99
CA ARG A 297 7.66 10.90 18.80
C ARG A 297 7.28 12.35 18.57
N TYR A 298 6.07 12.71 18.93
CA TYR A 298 5.52 14.06 18.76
C TYR A 298 4.94 14.56 20.10
N PRO A 299 5.77 15.03 21.05
CA PRO A 299 5.26 15.55 22.32
C PRO A 299 4.23 16.67 22.15
N ALA A 300 4.32 17.44 21.07
CA ALA A 300 3.33 18.46 20.72
C ALA A 300 1.89 17.90 20.53
N MET A 301 1.75 16.57 20.36
CA MET A 301 0.45 15.91 20.28
C MET A 301 -0.26 15.71 21.62
N GLU A 302 0.32 16.13 22.77
CA GLU A 302 -0.31 16.04 24.09
C GLU A 302 -1.72 16.67 24.11
N ARG A 303 -1.92 17.74 23.33
CA ARG A 303 -3.24 18.41 23.15
C ARG A 303 -4.01 17.94 21.93
N GLY A 304 -3.51 16.90 21.25
CA GLY A 304 -4.24 16.24 20.17
C GLY A 304 -5.32 15.32 20.72
N PHE A 305 -6.14 14.78 19.84
CA PHE A 305 -7.15 13.82 20.26
C PHE A 305 -7.40 12.75 19.20
N SER A 306 -7.75 11.55 19.67
CA SER A 306 -8.06 10.42 18.79
C SER A 306 -9.37 10.67 18.02
N LYS A 307 -9.38 10.24 16.76
CA LYS A 307 -10.56 10.18 15.88
C LYS A 307 -10.98 8.73 15.64
N GLY A 308 -10.45 7.77 16.42
CA GLY A 308 -10.64 6.35 16.19
C GLY A 308 -9.64 5.82 15.16
N GLY A 309 -10.12 5.01 14.25
CA GLY A 309 -9.31 4.39 13.23
C GLY A 309 -10.03 3.23 12.55
N TRP A 310 -9.28 2.43 11.85
CA TRP A 310 -9.79 1.26 11.14
C TRP A 310 -8.76 0.12 11.15
N ALA A 311 -9.19 -1.05 10.69
CA ALA A 311 -8.29 -2.15 10.41
C ALA A 311 -8.39 -2.57 8.94
N GLY A 312 -7.29 -3.02 8.41
CA GLY A 312 -7.16 -3.65 7.11
C GLY A 312 -6.47 -5.00 7.21
N VAL A 313 -6.28 -5.65 6.09
CA VAL A 313 -5.62 -6.95 6.02
C VAL A 313 -4.35 -6.84 5.18
N TYR A 314 -3.25 -7.37 5.66
CA TYR A 314 -2.01 -7.53 4.90
C TYR A 314 -1.94 -8.95 4.32
N ASP A 315 -1.26 -9.06 3.21
CA ASP A 315 -0.93 -10.32 2.55
C ASP A 315 0.46 -10.73 3.03
N VAL A 316 0.54 -11.64 4.00
CA VAL A 316 1.80 -12.08 4.60
C VAL A 316 2.29 -13.34 3.92
N THR A 317 3.56 -13.33 3.49
CA THR A 317 4.28 -14.47 2.92
C THR A 317 5.50 -14.80 3.77
N PRO A 318 6.07 -16.04 3.69
CA PRO A 318 7.23 -16.45 4.50
C PRO A 318 8.54 -15.77 4.16
N ASP A 319 8.67 -15.13 2.99
CA ASP A 319 9.86 -14.48 2.41
C ASP A 319 9.94 -12.96 2.64
#